data_67540667e9490c0808a7db38cd0d7e59
#
_entry.id   67540667e9490c0808a7db38cd0d7e59
#
_cell.length_a   1.000
_cell.length_b   1.000
_cell.length_c   1.000
_cell.angle_alpha   90.00
_cell.angle_beta   90.00
_cell.angle_gamma   90.00
#
_symmetry.space_group_name_H-M   'P 1'
#
loop_
_entity.id
_entity.type
_entity.pdbx_description
1 polymer ?
#
loop_
_entity_poly.entity_id
_entity_poly.type
_entity_poly.pdbx_seq_one_letter_code
_entity_poly.pdbx_strand_id
1 'polypeptide(L)'
;MNIKILGPGCARCHQLEKTTREVVKELGIDASIEEVKDMMKIVQYPILTTPALVINEELACSGRVPTKAEVTHLIANALNKENKTGK
;
A
#
# COMPACT_ATOMS: atom_id res chain seq x y z
N MET A 1 -1.58 11.52 -0.23
CA MET A 1 -1.88 10.08 -0.02
C MET A 1 -0.75 9.43 0.75
N ASN A 2 -1.08 8.65 1.73
CA ASN A 2 -0.11 7.95 2.56
C ASN A 2 -0.20 6.45 2.26
N ILE A 3 0.90 5.85 1.82
CA ILE A 3 0.95 4.43 1.47
C ILE A 3 2.00 3.76 2.34
N LYS A 4 1.64 2.65 2.98
CA LYS A 4 2.56 1.87 3.81
C LYS A 4 2.66 0.45 3.30
N ILE A 5 3.87 -0.08 3.26
CA ILE A 5 4.15 -1.47 2.90
C ILE A 5 4.57 -2.17 4.19
N LEU A 6 3.74 -3.08 4.66
CA LEU A 6 3.98 -3.79 5.92
C LEU A 6 4.71 -5.10 5.64
N GLY A 7 5.87 -5.27 6.25
CA GLY A 7 6.62 -6.51 6.09
C GLY A 7 8.05 -6.40 6.56
N PRO A 8 8.68 -7.52 6.91
CA PRO A 8 10.03 -7.51 7.48
C PRO A 8 11.17 -7.31 6.47
N GLY A 9 10.86 -6.98 5.22
CA GLY A 9 11.88 -6.72 4.21
C GLY A 9 12.21 -7.93 3.35
N CYS A 10 11.29 -8.88 3.23
CA CYS A 10 11.47 -10.05 2.38
C CYS A 10 11.35 -9.68 0.88
N ALA A 11 11.67 -10.63 0.01
CA ALA A 11 11.63 -10.40 -1.43
C ALA A 11 10.25 -9.95 -1.91
N ARG A 12 9.19 -10.52 -1.35
CA ARG A 12 7.82 -10.14 -1.70
C ARG A 12 7.51 -8.71 -1.27
N CYS A 13 8.03 -8.29 -0.13
CA CYS A 13 7.84 -6.94 0.36
C CYS A 13 8.50 -5.93 -0.58
N HIS A 14 9.71 -6.23 -1.05
CA HIS A 14 10.41 -5.39 -2.01
C HIS A 14 9.68 -5.34 -3.35
N GLN A 15 9.13 -6.47 -3.79
CA GLN A 15 8.37 -6.52 -5.02
C GLN A 15 7.12 -5.65 -4.94
N LEU A 16 6.41 -5.72 -3.83
CA LEU A 16 5.23 -4.88 -3.60
C LEU A 16 5.60 -3.41 -3.58
N GLU A 17 6.69 -3.06 -2.91
CA GLU A 17 7.15 -1.67 -2.86
C GLU A 17 7.47 -1.17 -4.27
N LYS A 18 8.21 -1.95 -5.05
CA LYS A 18 8.57 -1.58 -6.40
C LYS A 18 7.34 -1.33 -7.26
N THR A 19 6.40 -2.26 -7.21
CA THR A 19 5.16 -2.16 -7.98
C THR A 19 4.38 -0.91 -7.57
N THR A 20 4.28 -0.65 -6.28
CA THR A 20 3.55 0.51 -5.76
C THR A 20 4.20 1.81 -6.23
N ARG A 21 5.53 1.90 -6.17
CA ARG A 21 6.24 3.10 -6.63
C ARG A 21 6.05 3.33 -8.13
N GLU A 22 6.04 2.27 -8.92
CA GLU A 22 5.80 2.37 -10.36
C GLU A 22 4.40 2.91 -10.64
N VAL A 23 3.40 2.41 -9.94
CA VAL A 23 2.01 2.86 -10.12
C VAL A 23 1.85 4.34 -9.74
N VAL A 24 2.41 4.73 -8.60
CA VAL A 24 2.36 6.13 -8.15
C VAL A 24 2.98 7.04 -9.19
N LYS A 25 4.11 6.64 -9.75
CA LYS A 25 4.80 7.42 -10.77
C LYS A 25 3.97 7.51 -12.05
N GLU A 26 3.38 6.41 -12.48
CA GLU A 26 2.58 6.37 -13.71
C GLU A 26 1.32 7.19 -13.59
N LEU A 27 0.69 7.19 -12.41
CA LEU A 27 -0.50 7.97 -12.18
C LEU A 27 -0.19 9.45 -11.95
N GLY A 28 1.07 9.78 -11.72
CA GLY A 28 1.48 11.17 -11.50
C GLY A 28 0.90 11.78 -10.24
N ILE A 29 0.65 10.98 -9.22
CA ILE A 29 0.06 11.46 -7.97
C ILE A 29 1.13 11.76 -6.93
N ASP A 30 0.79 12.63 -5.98
CA ASP A 30 1.66 12.95 -4.86
C ASP A 30 1.32 12.01 -3.70
N ALA A 31 2.19 11.05 -3.46
CA ALA A 31 1.99 10.04 -2.41
C ALA A 31 3.30 9.77 -1.70
N SER A 32 3.23 9.60 -0.38
CA SER A 32 4.36 9.15 0.40
C SER A 32 4.28 7.63 0.55
N ILE A 33 5.42 6.96 0.37
CA ILE A 33 5.49 5.51 0.47
C ILE A 33 6.49 5.17 1.55
N GLU A 34 6.05 4.41 2.55
CA GLU A 34 6.87 4.03 3.69
C GLU A 34 6.86 2.52 3.87
N GLU A 35 8.03 1.94 4.12
CA GLU A 35 8.12 0.53 4.52
C GLU A 35 8.04 0.44 6.03
N VAL A 36 7.12 -0.38 6.53
CA VAL A 36 6.97 -0.63 7.96
C VAL A 36 7.51 -2.04 8.22
N LYS A 37 8.70 -2.09 8.79
CA LYS A 37 9.39 -3.37 9.07
C LYS A 37 9.27 -3.81 10.53
N ASP A 38 8.88 -2.89 11.40
CA ASP A 38 8.75 -3.17 12.83
C ASP A 38 7.51 -3.99 13.09
N MET A 39 7.70 -5.22 13.60
CA MET A 39 6.59 -6.13 13.85
C MET A 39 5.57 -5.56 14.84
N MET A 40 6.03 -4.76 15.81
CA MET A 40 5.12 -4.15 16.77
C MET A 40 4.15 -3.17 16.11
N LYS A 41 4.61 -2.51 15.05
CA LYS A 41 3.73 -1.62 14.28
C LYS A 41 2.85 -2.40 13.33
N ILE A 42 3.39 -3.46 12.72
CA ILE A 42 2.65 -4.28 11.77
C ILE A 42 1.45 -4.94 12.44
N VAL A 43 1.61 -5.45 13.66
CA VAL A 43 0.52 -6.13 14.36
C VAL A 43 -0.62 -5.22 14.79
N GLN A 44 -0.44 -3.91 14.68
CA GLN A 44 -1.52 -2.96 14.94
C GLN A 44 -2.56 -2.95 13.83
N TYR A 45 -2.23 -3.50 12.68
CA TYR A 45 -3.16 -3.61 11.55
C TYR A 45 -3.83 -4.99 11.55
N PRO A 46 -5.06 -5.09 11.05
CA PRO A 46 -5.80 -6.36 11.06
C PRO A 46 -5.33 -7.29 9.94
N ILE A 47 -4.08 -7.74 10.01
CA ILE A 47 -3.49 -8.64 9.01
C ILE A 47 -3.08 -9.95 9.66
N LEU A 48 -3.11 -11.02 8.87
CA LEU A 48 -2.68 -12.35 9.33
C LEU A 48 -1.27 -12.66 8.83
N THR A 49 -0.91 -12.17 7.64
CA THR A 49 0.40 -12.44 7.04
C THR A 49 0.90 -11.20 6.30
N THR A 50 2.20 -11.18 6.03
CA THR A 50 2.83 -10.13 5.22
C THR A 50 3.22 -10.71 3.85
N PRO A 51 3.41 -9.89 2.82
CA PRO A 51 3.34 -8.44 2.84
C PRO A 51 1.92 -7.90 2.83
N ALA A 52 1.74 -6.66 3.25
CA ALA A 52 0.44 -6.00 3.25
C ALA A 52 0.59 -4.59 2.72
N LEU A 53 -0.46 -4.10 2.08
CA LEU A 53 -0.52 -2.75 1.53
C LEU A 53 -1.58 -1.95 2.27
N VAL A 54 -1.17 -0.82 2.84
CA VAL A 54 -2.08 0.09 3.56
C VAL A 54 -2.07 1.42 2.83
N ILE A 55 -3.25 1.93 2.52
CA ILE A 55 -3.41 3.21 1.82
C ILE A 55 -4.29 4.10 2.69
N ASN A 56 -3.76 5.27 3.09
CA ASN A 56 -4.47 6.23 3.94
C ASN A 56 -5.03 5.56 5.21
N GLU A 57 -4.19 4.74 5.84
CA GLU A 57 -4.51 4.01 7.08
C GLU A 57 -5.58 2.93 6.93
N GLU A 58 -5.96 2.60 5.68
CA GLU A 58 -6.88 1.50 5.41
C GLU A 58 -6.13 0.34 4.77
N LEU A 59 -6.38 -0.86 5.29
CA LEU A 59 -5.76 -2.06 4.74
C LEU A 59 -6.34 -2.36 3.36
N ALA A 60 -5.51 -2.30 2.33
CA ALA A 60 -5.95 -2.53 0.96
C ALA A 60 -5.73 -3.97 0.50
N CYS A 61 -4.64 -4.60 0.94
CA CYS A 61 -4.31 -5.96 0.54
C CYS A 61 -3.38 -6.57 1.57
N SER A 62 -3.53 -7.87 1.84
CA SER A 62 -2.63 -8.55 2.77
C SER A 62 -2.45 -10.00 2.36
N GLY A 63 -1.27 -10.55 2.72
CA GLY A 63 -0.97 -11.95 2.52
C GLY A 63 -0.56 -12.36 1.12
N ARG A 64 -0.44 -11.40 0.19
CA ARG A 64 -0.01 -11.68 -1.17
C ARG A 64 0.54 -10.42 -1.83
N VAL A 65 1.24 -10.61 -2.93
CA VAL A 65 1.72 -9.48 -3.74
C VAL A 65 0.68 -9.26 -4.84
N PRO A 66 -0.05 -8.15 -4.80
CA PRO A 66 -1.02 -7.86 -5.86
C PRO A 66 -0.30 -7.53 -7.17
N THR A 67 -0.99 -7.74 -8.29
CA THR A 67 -0.47 -7.38 -9.60
C THR A 67 -0.43 -5.86 -9.73
N LYS A 68 0.32 -5.36 -10.72
CA LYS A 68 0.37 -3.94 -10.98
C LYS A 68 -1.02 -3.36 -11.27
N ALA A 69 -1.84 -4.11 -12.00
CA ALA A 69 -3.22 -3.69 -12.31
C ALA A 69 -4.05 -3.58 -11.03
N GLU A 70 -3.89 -4.52 -10.11
CA GLU A 70 -4.60 -4.49 -8.84
C GLU A 70 -4.18 -3.29 -7.99
N VAL A 71 -2.87 -3.03 -7.93
CA VAL A 71 -2.35 -1.88 -7.18
C VAL A 71 -2.89 -0.57 -7.77
N THR A 72 -2.91 -0.47 -9.09
CA THR A 72 -3.47 0.69 -9.78
C THR A 72 -4.92 0.91 -9.38
N HIS A 73 -5.71 -0.16 -9.38
CA HIS A 73 -7.12 -0.11 -9.01
C HIS A 73 -7.31 0.31 -7.55
N LEU A 74 -6.53 -0.27 -6.64
CA LEU A 74 -6.60 0.07 -5.22
C LEU A 74 -6.27 1.54 -4.97
N ILE A 75 -5.24 2.05 -5.62
CA ILE A 75 -4.85 3.44 -5.48
C ILE A 75 -5.90 4.37 -6.10
N ALA A 76 -6.44 4.00 -7.25
CA ALA A 76 -7.49 4.79 -7.89
C ALA A 76 -8.73 4.88 -7.00
N ASN A 77 -9.11 3.78 -6.35
CA ASN A 77 -10.23 3.79 -5.41
C ASN A 77 -9.97 4.70 -4.22
N ALA A 78 -8.74 4.70 -3.71
CA ALA A 78 -8.35 5.58 -2.61
C ALA A 78 -8.41 7.05 -3.02
N LEU A 79 -8.00 7.36 -4.25
CA LEU A 79 -8.11 8.72 -4.77
C LEU A 79 -9.55 9.18 -4.85
N ASN A 80 -10.45 8.31 -5.29
CA ASN A 80 -11.88 8.62 -5.34
C ASN A 80 -12.43 8.91 -3.95
N LYS A 81 -12.02 8.13 -2.95
CA LYS A 81 -12.45 8.36 -1.56
C LYS A 81 -11.94 9.70 -1.04
N GLU A 82 -10.70 10.07 -1.36
CA GLU A 82 -10.15 11.36 -0.96
C GLU A 82 -10.95 12.50 -1.57
N ASN A 83 -11.30 12.39 -2.84
CA ASN A 83 -12.07 13.41 -3.53
C ASN A 83 -13.46 13.56 -2.94
N LYS A 84 -14.08 12.46 -2.52
CA LYS A 84 -15.41 12.50 -1.91
C LYS A 84 -15.38 13.10 -0.52
N THR A 85 -14.33 12.80 0.25
CA THR A 85 -14.21 13.32 1.61
C THR A 85 -13.80 14.78 1.65
N GLY A 86 -13.32 15.32 0.56
CA GLY A 86 -12.93 16.72 0.46
C GLY A 86 -14.08 17.69 0.31
N LYS A 87 -15.29 17.23 0.40
CA LYS A 87 -16.45 18.11 0.28
C LYS A 87 -16.81 18.76 1.58
#